data_f64dcda672f5bf696ae4777bdd956495
#
_entry.id   f64dcda672f5bf696ae4777bdd956495
#
_cell.length_a   1.000
_cell.length_b   1.000
_cell.length_c   1.000
_cell.angle_alpha   90.00
_cell.angle_beta   90.00
_cell.angle_gamma   90.00
#
_symmetry.space_group_name_H-M   'P 1'
#
loop_
_entity.id
_entity.type
_entity.pdbx_description
1 polymer ?
#
loop_
_entity_poly.entity_id
_entity_poly.type
_entity_poly.pdbx_seq_one_letter_code
_entity_poly.pdbx_strand_id
1 'polypeptide(L)'
;MAGNAAEEVPVRFETHPDRYRHWRLQFPAEHGGAVARLVMDVDEDGGLRPPGTPGGYALKLNSYDLGVDIELADALQRIRFEHPQVRALVVTGGKERVFCSGANIYMLGGCSHGFKVNFCKYTNETRLGLEELSAEGGVPTLAAMNGTASGGGYELAIACDEMLLVDDGSSVVSLPEIPLLAVLPGTGGLTRVVDKRRVRRDLADVFSTVAEGLRGKRAVEWGLVDEAPPRAAFDGAVRRRLEAMVAR
;
A
#
# COMPACT_ATOMS: atom_id res chain seq x y z
N MET A 1 -8.28 -11.58 31.23
CA MET A 1 -7.20 -12.59 31.09
C MET A 1 -6.10 -11.97 30.24
N ALA A 2 -4.95 -11.66 30.82
CA ALA A 2 -3.79 -11.19 30.08
C ALA A 2 -3.25 -12.39 29.28
N GLY A 3 -3.58 -12.43 28.00
CA GLY A 3 -2.93 -13.38 27.10
C GLY A 3 -1.42 -13.14 27.13
N ASN A 4 -0.65 -14.21 27.31
CA ASN A 4 0.80 -14.19 27.18
C ASN A 4 1.12 -13.59 25.81
N ALA A 5 1.54 -12.32 25.77
CA ALA A 5 2.06 -11.74 24.52
C ALA A 5 3.24 -12.63 24.11
N ALA A 6 3.19 -13.15 22.89
CA ALA A 6 4.29 -13.96 22.38
C ALA A 6 5.57 -13.12 22.47
N GLU A 7 6.68 -13.75 22.87
CA GLU A 7 7.99 -13.11 23.00
C GLU A 7 8.32 -12.37 21.68
N GLU A 8 8.71 -11.09 21.78
CA GLU A 8 9.00 -10.28 20.60
C GLU A 8 10.26 -10.80 19.91
N VAL A 9 10.14 -11.08 18.60
CA VAL A 9 11.27 -11.53 17.79
C VAL A 9 12.07 -10.29 17.37
N PRO A 10 13.40 -10.28 17.54
CA PRO A 10 14.25 -9.19 17.04
C PRO A 10 14.09 -9.02 15.54
N VAL A 11 13.80 -7.79 15.10
CA VAL A 11 13.64 -7.44 13.68
C VAL A 11 14.96 -6.94 13.12
N ARG A 12 15.33 -7.42 11.94
CA ARG A 12 16.49 -6.96 11.19
C ARG A 12 16.04 -6.08 10.05
N PHE A 13 16.71 -4.93 9.89
CA PHE A 13 16.41 -3.95 8.84
C PHE A 13 17.28 -4.11 7.60
N GLU A 14 18.29 -4.98 7.68
CA GLU A 14 19.21 -5.23 6.56
C GLU A 14 18.51 -6.01 5.46
N THR A 15 18.27 -5.35 4.33
CA THR A 15 17.66 -5.97 3.15
C THR A 15 18.27 -5.44 1.85
N HIS A 16 17.95 -6.08 0.72
CA HIS A 16 18.44 -5.70 -0.62
C HIS A 16 17.45 -6.22 -1.68
N PRO A 17 17.24 -5.56 -2.82
CA PRO A 17 16.31 -6.00 -3.86
C PRO A 17 16.45 -7.47 -4.29
N ASP A 18 17.67 -8.00 -4.33
CA ASP A 18 17.92 -9.42 -4.67
C ASP A 18 17.44 -10.41 -3.58
N ARG A 19 17.11 -9.91 -2.39
CA ARG A 19 16.66 -10.70 -1.23
C ARG A 19 15.24 -10.38 -0.80
N TYR A 20 14.56 -9.47 -1.52
CA TYR A 20 13.17 -9.14 -1.21
C TYR A 20 12.29 -10.37 -1.38
N ARG A 21 11.41 -10.58 -0.42
CA ARG A 21 10.42 -11.67 -0.39
C ARG A 21 9.02 -11.18 -0.73
N HIS A 22 8.77 -9.89 -0.56
CA HIS A 22 7.45 -9.28 -0.59
C HIS A 22 7.29 -8.26 -1.70
N TRP A 23 8.41 -7.65 -2.12
CA TRP A 23 8.41 -6.65 -3.16
C TRP A 23 9.34 -7.03 -4.30
N ARG A 24 8.99 -6.57 -5.48
CA ARG A 24 9.90 -6.59 -6.63
C ARG A 24 10.12 -5.17 -7.11
N LEU A 25 11.36 -4.69 -7.07
CA LEU A 25 11.79 -3.43 -7.67
C LEU A 25 12.24 -3.70 -9.11
N GLN A 26 11.58 -3.07 -10.07
CA GLN A 26 11.79 -3.29 -11.50
C GLN A 26 11.97 -1.95 -12.22
N PHE A 27 12.74 -1.97 -13.31
CA PHE A 27 12.94 -0.83 -14.20
C PHE A 27 12.57 -1.27 -15.62
N PRO A 28 11.30 -1.14 -16.03
CA PRO A 28 10.82 -1.65 -17.32
C PRO A 28 11.54 -1.02 -18.50
N ALA A 29 12.04 -1.85 -19.42
CA ALA A 29 12.85 -1.40 -20.57
C ALA A 29 12.07 -0.49 -21.52
N GLU A 30 10.75 -0.66 -21.62
CA GLU A 30 9.86 0.19 -22.44
C GLU A 30 9.86 1.67 -22.02
N HIS A 31 10.32 1.98 -20.83
CA HIS A 31 10.46 3.37 -20.33
C HIS A 31 11.92 3.83 -20.25
N GLY A 32 12.87 3.09 -20.83
CA GLY A 32 14.28 3.47 -20.84
C GLY A 32 14.90 3.66 -19.44
N GLY A 33 14.34 3.03 -18.41
CA GLY A 33 14.76 3.19 -17.02
C GLY A 33 14.21 4.43 -16.31
N ALA A 34 13.40 5.26 -16.97
CA ALA A 34 12.80 6.44 -16.37
C ALA A 34 11.63 6.12 -15.42
N VAL A 35 11.11 4.90 -15.43
CA VAL A 35 10.04 4.45 -14.54
C VAL A 35 10.57 3.35 -13.61
N ALA A 36 10.38 3.53 -12.30
CA ALA A 36 10.50 2.45 -11.34
C ALA A 36 9.12 1.79 -11.13
N ARG A 37 9.09 0.46 -11.05
CA ARG A 37 7.89 -0.31 -10.74
C ARG A 37 8.13 -1.10 -9.45
N LEU A 38 7.32 -0.84 -8.44
CA LEU A 38 7.24 -1.64 -7.23
C LEU A 38 6.02 -2.56 -7.30
N VAL A 39 6.26 -3.86 -7.32
CA VAL A 39 5.22 -4.88 -7.35
C VAL A 39 5.13 -5.53 -5.98
N MET A 40 4.01 -5.33 -5.30
CA MET A 40 3.69 -5.97 -4.03
C MET A 40 3.23 -7.40 -4.30
N ASP A 41 4.08 -8.38 -4.05
CA ASP A 41 3.80 -9.80 -4.21
C ASP A 41 4.26 -10.57 -2.97
N VAL A 42 3.49 -10.39 -1.91
CA VAL A 42 3.86 -10.83 -0.58
C VAL A 42 3.96 -12.36 -0.51
N ASP A 43 5.11 -12.86 -0.05
CA ASP A 43 5.29 -14.27 0.33
C ASP A 43 4.43 -14.54 1.58
N GLU A 44 3.39 -15.35 1.43
CA GLU A 44 2.42 -15.60 2.49
C GLU A 44 3.03 -16.22 3.75
N ASP A 45 4.07 -17.03 3.59
CA ASP A 45 4.79 -17.68 4.68
C ASP A 45 6.06 -16.90 5.11
N GLY A 46 6.29 -15.73 4.48
CA GLY A 46 7.44 -14.88 4.66
C GLY A 46 7.38 -13.90 5.83
N GLY A 47 6.31 -13.93 6.63
CA GLY A 47 6.15 -13.01 7.75
C GLY A 47 7.25 -13.13 8.81
N LEU A 48 7.37 -12.12 9.68
CA LEU A 48 8.33 -12.11 10.81
C LEU A 48 8.12 -13.29 11.76
N ARG A 49 6.91 -13.84 11.83
CA ARG A 49 6.57 -15.07 12.53
C ARG A 49 5.87 -16.01 11.56
N PRO A 50 6.61 -16.86 10.86
CA PRO A 50 6.03 -17.77 9.86
C PRO A 50 4.99 -18.73 10.47
N PRO A 51 4.03 -19.22 9.69
CA PRO A 51 3.12 -20.27 10.12
C PRO A 51 3.85 -21.47 10.73
N GLY A 52 3.30 -22.04 11.80
CA GLY A 52 3.91 -23.15 12.53
C GLY A 52 4.87 -22.74 13.65
N THR A 53 5.17 -21.45 13.81
CA THR A 53 5.92 -20.93 14.97
C THR A 53 4.96 -20.36 16.03
N PRO A 54 5.41 -20.24 17.31
CA PRO A 54 4.58 -19.60 18.34
C PRO A 54 4.15 -18.18 17.95
N GLY A 55 2.83 -17.94 17.88
CA GLY A 55 2.26 -16.68 17.41
C GLY A 55 2.42 -16.43 15.91
N GLY A 56 2.67 -17.49 15.12
CA GLY A 56 2.83 -17.43 13.69
C GLY A 56 1.55 -17.07 12.94
N TYR A 57 1.70 -16.44 11.77
CA TYR A 57 0.61 -16.01 10.90
C TYR A 57 1.04 -16.09 9.42
N ALA A 58 0.05 -16.20 8.53
CA ALA A 58 0.27 -16.10 7.10
C ALA A 58 -0.11 -14.71 6.59
N LEU A 59 0.67 -14.17 5.66
CA LEU A 59 0.44 -12.86 5.02
C LEU A 59 -0.47 -13.01 3.79
N LYS A 60 -1.68 -13.52 3.99
CA LYS A 60 -2.65 -13.73 2.91
C LYS A 60 -3.13 -12.43 2.28
N LEU A 61 -3.53 -12.49 1.02
CA LEU A 61 -4.15 -11.38 0.29
C LEU A 61 -3.27 -10.12 0.24
N ASN A 62 -1.96 -10.28 0.06
CA ASN A 62 -1.01 -9.17 0.16
C ASN A 62 -1.18 -8.35 1.44
N SER A 63 -1.55 -8.99 2.57
CA SER A 63 -1.46 -8.32 3.87
C SER A 63 -0.01 -8.13 4.25
N TYR A 64 0.26 -7.16 5.11
CA TYR A 64 1.62 -6.82 5.46
C TYR A 64 1.86 -6.83 6.98
N ASP A 65 3.10 -7.14 7.33
CA ASP A 65 3.72 -6.90 8.62
C ASP A 65 4.90 -5.92 8.46
N LEU A 66 5.69 -5.75 9.52
CA LEU A 66 6.83 -4.84 9.49
C LEU A 66 7.90 -5.26 8.47
N GLY A 67 8.06 -6.57 8.19
CA GLY A 67 9.02 -7.07 7.19
C GLY A 67 8.71 -6.57 5.78
N VAL A 68 7.44 -6.55 5.42
CA VAL A 68 6.97 -6.02 4.12
C VAL A 68 7.25 -4.52 3.99
N ASP A 69 7.03 -3.75 5.05
CA ASP A 69 7.30 -2.31 5.05
C ASP A 69 8.81 -1.98 5.10
N ILE A 70 9.64 -2.83 5.68
CA ILE A 70 11.11 -2.68 5.64
C ILE A 70 11.60 -2.74 4.18
N GLU A 71 11.13 -3.71 3.40
CA GLU A 71 11.51 -3.81 1.99
C GLU A 71 11.01 -2.60 1.18
N LEU A 72 9.79 -2.11 1.46
CA LEU A 72 9.28 -0.90 0.81
C LEU A 72 10.13 0.33 1.16
N ALA A 73 10.49 0.52 2.43
CA ALA A 73 11.34 1.63 2.86
C ALA A 73 12.72 1.58 2.20
N ASP A 74 13.36 0.40 2.14
CA ASP A 74 14.64 0.20 1.46
C ASP A 74 14.51 0.51 -0.05
N ALA A 75 13.46 0.03 -0.71
CA ALA A 75 13.23 0.29 -2.13
C ALA A 75 13.08 1.78 -2.46
N LEU A 76 12.36 2.54 -1.61
CA LEU A 76 12.21 3.99 -1.77
C LEU A 76 13.55 4.73 -1.63
N GLN A 77 14.39 4.32 -0.67
CA GLN A 77 15.74 4.90 -0.51
C GLN A 77 16.62 4.60 -1.71
N ARG A 78 16.57 3.37 -2.26
CA ARG A 78 17.34 3.02 -3.46
C ARG A 78 16.88 3.81 -4.69
N ILE A 79 15.57 3.96 -4.90
CA ILE A 79 15.04 4.80 -5.98
C ILE A 79 15.59 6.22 -5.83
N ARG A 80 15.60 6.77 -4.62
CA ARG A 80 16.04 8.14 -4.35
C ARG A 80 17.54 8.35 -4.60
N PHE A 81 18.38 7.40 -4.22
CA PHE A 81 19.84 7.61 -4.18
C PHE A 81 20.63 6.80 -5.21
N GLU A 82 20.14 5.60 -5.60
CA GLU A 82 20.84 4.73 -6.54
C GLU A 82 20.33 4.88 -7.98
N HIS A 83 19.11 5.42 -8.17
CA HIS A 83 18.44 5.50 -9.47
C HIS A 83 18.02 6.92 -9.84
N PRO A 84 18.96 7.89 -9.97
CA PRO A 84 18.66 9.29 -10.26
C PRO A 84 18.02 9.52 -11.63
N GLN A 85 18.01 8.52 -12.51
CA GLN A 85 17.33 8.56 -13.81
C GLN A 85 15.82 8.33 -13.71
N VAL A 86 15.30 7.85 -12.57
CA VAL A 86 13.87 7.60 -12.38
C VAL A 86 13.11 8.92 -12.30
N ARG A 87 12.04 9.02 -13.10
CA ARG A 87 11.18 10.19 -13.24
C ARG A 87 9.73 9.91 -12.83
N ALA A 88 9.36 8.65 -12.62
CA ALA A 88 8.08 8.26 -12.08
C ALA A 88 8.17 6.91 -11.38
N LEU A 89 7.34 6.70 -10.35
CA LEU A 89 7.18 5.44 -9.64
C LEU A 89 5.76 4.92 -9.81
N VAL A 90 5.61 3.63 -10.17
CA VAL A 90 4.32 2.94 -10.08
C VAL A 90 4.37 1.84 -9.02
N VAL A 91 3.36 1.82 -8.15
CA VAL A 91 3.12 0.78 -7.14
C VAL A 91 1.92 -0.05 -7.58
N THR A 92 2.07 -1.37 -7.66
CA THR A 92 0.99 -2.28 -8.10
C THR A 92 1.03 -3.61 -7.36
N GLY A 93 -0.04 -4.42 -7.45
CA GLY A 93 -0.11 -5.75 -6.85
C GLY A 93 0.38 -6.84 -7.80
N GLY A 94 1.04 -7.87 -7.26
CA GLY A 94 1.42 -9.11 -7.97
C GLY A 94 0.37 -10.22 -7.88
N LYS A 95 -0.65 -10.07 -7.03
CA LYS A 95 -1.75 -11.03 -6.88
C LYS A 95 -2.94 -10.66 -7.75
N GLU A 96 -3.68 -11.66 -8.23
CA GLU A 96 -4.94 -11.40 -8.94
C GLU A 96 -6.01 -10.83 -8.00
N ARG A 97 -6.74 -9.81 -8.47
CA ARG A 97 -7.89 -9.18 -7.79
C ARG A 97 -7.61 -8.60 -6.41
N VAL A 98 -6.37 -8.59 -5.98
CA VAL A 98 -5.96 -8.02 -4.69
C VAL A 98 -4.73 -7.14 -4.91
N PHE A 99 -4.87 -5.87 -4.59
CA PHE A 99 -3.73 -4.97 -4.47
C PHE A 99 -3.07 -5.16 -3.10
N CYS A 100 -3.81 -4.89 -2.02
CA CYS A 100 -3.35 -5.10 -0.64
C CYS A 100 -4.54 -5.08 0.33
N SER A 101 -4.62 -6.04 1.23
CA SER A 101 -5.66 -6.12 2.26
C SER A 101 -5.32 -5.40 3.57
N GLY A 102 -4.17 -4.72 3.62
CA GLY A 102 -3.74 -3.93 4.78
C GLY A 102 -2.89 -4.70 5.78
N ALA A 103 -2.72 -4.13 6.97
CA ALA A 103 -1.94 -4.75 8.04
C ALA A 103 -2.51 -6.10 8.46
N ASN A 104 -1.64 -7.08 8.70
CA ASN A 104 -2.06 -8.42 9.09
C ASN A 104 -2.70 -8.42 10.48
N ILE A 105 -4.00 -8.71 10.55
CA ILE A 105 -4.79 -8.66 11.79
C ILE A 105 -4.37 -9.71 12.81
N TYR A 106 -3.88 -10.86 12.38
CA TYR A 106 -3.37 -11.91 13.28
C TYR A 106 -2.06 -11.48 13.92
N MET A 107 -1.16 -10.86 13.15
CA MET A 107 0.04 -10.21 13.68
C MET A 107 -0.34 -9.15 14.73
N LEU A 108 -1.26 -8.24 14.40
CA LEU A 108 -1.72 -7.22 15.32
C LEU A 108 -2.36 -7.82 16.57
N GLY A 109 -3.15 -8.89 16.45
CA GLY A 109 -3.75 -9.59 17.59
C GLY A 109 -2.74 -10.23 18.54
N GLY A 110 -1.62 -10.72 18.00
CA GLY A 110 -0.59 -11.45 18.77
C GLY A 110 0.57 -10.61 19.31
N CYS A 111 0.67 -9.33 18.93
CA CYS A 111 1.78 -8.46 19.33
C CYS A 111 1.49 -7.67 20.61
N SER A 112 2.57 -7.25 21.30
CA SER A 112 2.49 -6.31 22.40
C SER A 112 1.98 -4.94 21.95
N HIS A 113 1.49 -4.13 22.89
CA HIS A 113 1.09 -2.75 22.61
C HIS A 113 2.27 -1.92 22.09
N GLY A 114 3.45 -2.07 22.70
CA GLY A 114 4.67 -1.37 22.27
C GLY A 114 5.05 -1.68 20.83
N PHE A 115 4.97 -2.95 20.43
CA PHE A 115 5.20 -3.35 19.03
C PHE A 115 4.20 -2.70 18.08
N LYS A 116 2.90 -2.70 18.42
CA LYS A 116 1.86 -2.06 17.58
C LYS A 116 2.12 -0.58 17.35
N VAL A 117 2.49 0.15 18.40
CA VAL A 117 2.83 1.58 18.31
C VAL A 117 4.02 1.80 17.38
N ASN A 118 5.10 1.03 17.58
CA ASN A 118 6.30 1.14 16.76
C ASN A 118 6.05 0.72 15.29
N PHE A 119 5.26 -0.33 15.08
CA PHE A 119 4.82 -0.74 13.75
C PHE A 119 4.03 0.36 13.04
N CYS A 120 3.00 0.92 13.69
CA CYS A 120 2.22 2.02 13.10
C CYS A 120 3.09 3.24 12.81
N LYS A 121 4.03 3.58 13.70
CA LYS A 121 4.97 4.68 13.45
C LYS A 121 5.81 4.42 12.21
N TYR A 122 6.45 3.26 12.11
CA TYR A 122 7.28 2.90 10.96
C TYR A 122 6.50 2.93 9.64
N THR A 123 5.29 2.35 9.65
CA THR A 123 4.40 2.35 8.48
C THR A 123 3.98 3.77 8.07
N ASN A 124 3.71 4.66 9.03
CA ASN A 124 3.45 6.08 8.74
C ASN A 124 4.64 6.75 8.07
N GLU A 125 5.86 6.51 8.55
CA GLU A 125 7.08 7.07 7.96
C GLU A 125 7.31 6.53 6.53
N THR A 126 7.00 5.27 6.26
CA THR A 126 7.09 4.71 4.91
C THR A 126 6.09 5.38 3.95
N ARG A 127 4.86 5.65 4.40
CA ARG A 127 3.84 6.38 3.60
C ARG A 127 4.26 7.84 3.36
N LEU A 128 4.84 8.48 4.37
CA LEU A 128 5.42 9.83 4.23
C LEU A 128 6.58 9.80 3.24
N GLY A 129 7.43 8.77 3.27
CA GLY A 129 8.53 8.59 2.32
C GLY A 129 8.09 8.51 0.85
N LEU A 130 6.89 7.96 0.57
CA LEU A 130 6.28 8.00 -0.77
C LEU A 130 5.88 9.43 -1.17
N GLU A 131 5.28 10.18 -0.25
CA GLU A 131 4.87 11.57 -0.48
C GLU A 131 6.11 12.48 -0.69
N GLU A 132 7.14 12.30 0.12
CA GLU A 132 8.40 13.06 0.01
C GLU A 132 9.20 12.71 -1.25
N LEU A 133 9.11 11.46 -1.75
CA LEU A 133 9.73 11.08 -3.01
C LEU A 133 9.19 11.92 -4.17
N SER A 134 7.91 12.23 -4.15
CA SER A 134 7.28 13.14 -5.12
C SER A 134 7.55 14.60 -4.80
N ALA A 135 7.17 15.07 -3.61
CA ALA A 135 7.18 16.49 -3.25
C ALA A 135 8.59 17.09 -3.24
N GLU A 136 9.56 16.35 -2.68
CA GLU A 136 10.95 16.82 -2.51
C GLU A 136 11.90 16.21 -3.55
N GLY A 137 11.64 14.94 -3.92
CA GLY A 137 12.49 14.19 -4.86
C GLY A 137 12.13 14.40 -6.33
N GLY A 138 10.97 14.98 -6.64
CA GLY A 138 10.52 15.22 -8.02
C GLY A 138 10.19 13.94 -8.79
N VAL A 139 9.90 12.84 -8.10
CA VAL A 139 9.51 11.55 -8.69
C VAL A 139 8.02 11.30 -8.39
N PRO A 140 7.10 11.74 -9.26
CA PRO A 140 5.67 11.51 -9.06
C PRO A 140 5.34 10.02 -8.95
N THR A 141 4.31 9.72 -8.15
CA THR A 141 3.95 8.36 -7.76
C THR A 141 2.54 8.00 -8.21
N LEU A 142 2.37 6.79 -8.75
CA LEU A 142 1.10 6.23 -9.21
C LEU A 142 0.80 4.93 -8.47
N ALA A 143 -0.35 4.83 -7.81
CA ALA A 143 -0.89 3.56 -7.35
C ALA A 143 -1.77 2.95 -8.45
N ALA A 144 -1.32 1.86 -9.04
CA ALA A 144 -2.06 1.08 -10.03
C ALA A 144 -2.70 -0.13 -9.33
N MET A 145 -3.87 0.09 -8.73
CA MET A 145 -4.59 -0.95 -7.97
C MET A 145 -5.28 -1.93 -8.92
N ASN A 146 -4.61 -3.03 -9.20
CA ASN A 146 -5.09 -4.12 -10.06
C ASN A 146 -6.13 -5.02 -9.38
N GLY A 147 -6.56 -4.68 -8.18
CA GLY A 147 -7.50 -5.39 -7.34
C GLY A 147 -7.89 -4.57 -6.11
N THR A 148 -8.58 -5.19 -5.17
CA THR A 148 -9.04 -4.57 -3.93
C THR A 148 -7.89 -4.01 -3.10
N ALA A 149 -8.07 -2.77 -2.61
CA ALA A 149 -7.21 -2.10 -1.65
C ALA A 149 -8.01 -1.75 -0.40
N SER A 150 -7.70 -2.39 0.73
CA SER A 150 -8.48 -2.29 1.96
C SER A 150 -7.61 -1.88 3.14
N GLY A 151 -8.12 -1.03 4.02
CA GLY A 151 -7.42 -0.59 5.22
C GLY A 151 -6.05 0.01 4.88
N GLY A 152 -5.01 -0.46 5.55
CA GLY A 152 -3.64 -0.05 5.27
C GLY A 152 -3.18 -0.25 3.82
N GLY A 153 -3.86 -1.10 3.04
CA GLY A 153 -3.63 -1.23 1.59
C GLY A 153 -4.14 -0.02 0.81
N TYR A 154 -5.27 0.53 1.18
CA TYR A 154 -5.74 1.80 0.64
C TYR A 154 -4.93 2.98 1.17
N GLU A 155 -4.47 2.93 2.44
CA GLU A 155 -3.57 3.92 3.00
C GLU A 155 -2.21 3.97 2.26
N LEU A 156 -1.72 2.84 1.76
CA LEU A 156 -0.56 2.78 0.88
C LEU A 156 -0.85 3.47 -0.46
N ALA A 157 -1.98 3.15 -1.09
CA ALA A 157 -2.35 3.73 -2.37
C ALA A 157 -2.55 5.25 -2.30
N ILE A 158 -3.24 5.75 -1.26
CA ILE A 158 -3.54 7.18 -1.10
C ILE A 158 -2.30 8.02 -0.74
N ALA A 159 -1.20 7.38 -0.33
CA ALA A 159 0.09 8.05 -0.17
C ALA A 159 0.72 8.41 -1.54
N CYS A 160 0.37 7.72 -2.63
CA CYS A 160 0.76 8.10 -3.99
C CYS A 160 0.02 9.36 -4.47
N ASP A 161 0.56 10.02 -5.51
CA ASP A 161 -0.04 11.24 -6.06
C ASP A 161 -1.31 10.96 -6.86
N GLU A 162 -1.28 9.91 -7.67
CA GLU A 162 -2.41 9.48 -8.49
C GLU A 162 -2.76 8.02 -8.21
N MET A 163 -4.04 7.68 -8.35
CA MET A 163 -4.57 6.34 -8.07
C MET A 163 -5.51 5.87 -9.15
N LEU A 164 -5.23 4.71 -9.75
CA LEU A 164 -6.15 4.00 -10.63
C LEU A 164 -6.65 2.73 -9.92
N LEU A 165 -7.96 2.53 -9.93
CA LEU A 165 -8.59 1.28 -9.47
C LEU A 165 -9.14 0.53 -10.67
N VAL A 166 -8.79 -0.73 -10.84
CA VAL A 166 -9.41 -1.55 -11.87
C VAL A 166 -10.92 -1.70 -11.63
N ASP A 167 -11.72 -1.41 -12.65
CA ASP A 167 -13.17 -1.70 -12.63
C ASP A 167 -13.42 -3.08 -13.24
N ASP A 168 -13.45 -4.08 -12.38
CA ASP A 168 -13.73 -5.48 -12.74
C ASP A 168 -15.02 -6.01 -12.07
N GLY A 169 -15.84 -5.10 -11.52
CA GLY A 169 -17.08 -5.39 -10.84
C GLY A 169 -16.90 -5.93 -9.40
N SER A 170 -15.67 -6.22 -8.96
CA SER A 170 -15.38 -6.77 -7.63
C SER A 170 -14.39 -5.95 -6.82
N SER A 171 -13.43 -5.30 -7.46
CA SER A 171 -12.37 -4.53 -6.81
C SER A 171 -12.90 -3.26 -6.16
N VAL A 172 -12.53 -3.02 -4.90
CA VAL A 172 -13.00 -1.91 -4.08
C VAL A 172 -11.84 -1.21 -3.39
N VAL A 173 -12.07 0.03 -2.98
CA VAL A 173 -11.28 0.73 -1.96
C VAL A 173 -12.09 0.84 -0.69
N SER A 174 -11.47 0.66 0.49
CA SER A 174 -12.15 0.74 1.78
C SER A 174 -11.23 1.12 2.93
N LEU A 175 -11.79 1.72 3.98
CA LEU A 175 -11.17 1.91 5.30
C LEU A 175 -12.07 1.23 6.35
N PRO A 176 -12.04 -0.10 6.45
CA PRO A 176 -13.01 -0.86 7.22
C PRO A 176 -12.63 -1.03 8.70
N GLU A 177 -11.62 -0.32 9.19
CA GLU A 177 -11.08 -0.47 10.53
C GLU A 177 -12.13 -0.18 11.61
N ILE A 178 -12.96 0.86 11.41
CA ILE A 178 -13.99 1.24 12.39
C ILE A 178 -15.05 0.13 12.52
N PRO A 179 -15.74 -0.30 11.43
CA PRO A 179 -16.80 -1.27 11.54
C PRO A 179 -16.33 -2.69 11.89
N LEU A 180 -15.10 -3.07 11.50
CA LEU A 180 -14.60 -4.43 11.73
C LEU A 180 -13.74 -4.59 12.98
N LEU A 181 -12.98 -3.55 13.36
CA LEU A 181 -11.97 -3.64 14.41
C LEU A 181 -12.19 -2.64 15.56
N ALA A 182 -13.16 -1.72 15.43
CA ALA A 182 -13.43 -0.63 16.38
C ALA A 182 -12.19 0.26 16.64
N VAL A 183 -11.34 0.44 15.63
CA VAL A 183 -10.17 1.32 15.66
C VAL A 183 -10.19 2.26 14.46
N LEU A 184 -9.43 3.35 14.53
CA LEU A 184 -9.22 4.24 13.38
C LEU A 184 -8.16 3.67 12.44
N PRO A 185 -8.20 4.00 11.13
CA PRO A 185 -7.08 3.76 10.21
C PRO A 185 -5.78 4.31 10.78
N GLY A 186 -4.76 3.44 10.91
CA GLY A 186 -3.58 3.72 11.72
C GLY A 186 -2.45 4.48 11.00
N THR A 187 -2.52 4.61 9.68
CA THR A 187 -1.43 5.18 8.88
C THR A 187 -1.85 6.39 8.05
N GLY A 188 -2.73 7.21 8.62
CA GLY A 188 -3.07 8.53 8.09
C GLY A 188 -4.13 8.52 6.98
N GLY A 189 -4.88 7.43 6.80
CA GLY A 189 -5.86 7.28 5.73
C GLY A 189 -6.96 8.34 5.79
N LEU A 190 -7.58 8.55 6.94
CA LEU A 190 -8.64 9.57 7.08
C LEU A 190 -8.14 10.99 6.82
N THR A 191 -6.95 11.34 7.30
CA THR A 191 -6.32 12.63 7.03
C THR A 191 -6.11 12.82 5.52
N ARG A 192 -5.54 11.82 4.84
CA ARG A 192 -5.31 11.91 3.40
C ARG A 192 -6.60 11.94 2.58
N VAL A 193 -7.63 11.23 3.00
CA VAL A 193 -8.96 11.30 2.35
C VAL A 193 -9.49 12.74 2.38
N VAL A 194 -9.41 13.42 3.52
CA VAL A 194 -9.93 14.77 3.68
C VAL A 194 -8.96 15.84 3.14
N ASP A 195 -7.70 15.78 3.53
CA ASP A 195 -6.76 16.89 3.29
C ASP A 195 -6.06 16.77 1.93
N LYS A 196 -5.69 15.56 1.51
CA LYS A 196 -5.00 15.33 0.22
C LYS A 196 -6.00 15.15 -0.93
N ARG A 197 -6.99 14.26 -0.75
CA ARG A 197 -7.99 13.96 -1.78
C ARG A 197 -9.15 14.95 -1.83
N ARG A 198 -9.28 15.83 -0.83
CA ARG A 198 -10.35 16.83 -0.74
C ARG A 198 -11.75 16.21 -0.75
N VAL A 199 -11.87 14.98 -0.28
CA VAL A 199 -13.18 14.34 -0.14
C VAL A 199 -13.99 15.13 0.89
N ARG A 200 -15.24 15.39 0.57
CA ARG A 200 -16.17 16.09 1.47
C ARG A 200 -16.34 15.30 2.76
N ARG A 201 -16.30 15.97 3.92
CA ARG A 201 -16.22 15.31 5.24
C ARG A 201 -17.37 14.31 5.49
N ASP A 202 -18.59 14.64 5.09
CA ASP A 202 -19.73 13.74 5.24
C ASP A 202 -19.57 12.44 4.41
N LEU A 203 -18.95 12.54 3.24
CA LEU A 203 -18.60 11.34 2.43
C LEU A 203 -17.45 10.56 3.05
N ALA A 204 -16.45 11.24 3.63
CA ALA A 204 -15.35 10.59 4.33
C ALA A 204 -15.85 9.85 5.58
N ASP A 205 -16.77 10.44 6.35
CA ASP A 205 -17.40 9.81 7.51
C ASP A 205 -18.16 8.53 7.10
N VAL A 206 -18.97 8.62 6.04
CA VAL A 206 -19.69 7.44 5.51
C VAL A 206 -18.69 6.39 5.00
N PHE A 207 -17.66 6.81 4.23
CA PHE A 207 -16.65 5.89 3.69
C PHE A 207 -15.94 5.09 4.77
N SER A 208 -15.62 5.72 5.89
CA SER A 208 -14.94 5.06 7.03
C SER A 208 -15.84 4.08 7.81
N THR A 209 -17.15 4.07 7.54
CA THR A 209 -18.12 3.19 8.20
C THR A 209 -18.68 2.11 7.29
N VAL A 210 -18.33 2.13 5.99
CA VAL A 210 -18.79 1.13 5.00
C VAL A 210 -17.73 0.06 4.80
N ALA A 211 -17.91 -1.10 5.45
CA ALA A 211 -16.96 -2.21 5.39
C ALA A 211 -16.77 -2.77 3.96
N GLU A 212 -17.82 -2.75 3.15
CA GLU A 212 -17.84 -3.25 1.77
C GLU A 212 -17.00 -2.38 0.82
N GLY A 213 -16.71 -1.13 1.21
CA GLY A 213 -15.98 -0.17 0.40
C GLY A 213 -16.74 0.35 -0.82
N LEU A 214 -16.02 1.10 -1.66
CA LEU A 214 -16.56 1.69 -2.90
C LEU A 214 -15.75 1.24 -4.12
N ARG A 215 -16.42 1.16 -5.29
CA ARG A 215 -15.84 0.68 -6.54
C ARG A 215 -16.26 1.50 -7.74
N GLY A 216 -15.54 1.30 -8.85
CA GLY A 216 -15.87 1.84 -10.16
C GLY A 216 -16.17 3.33 -10.14
N LYS A 217 -17.20 3.72 -10.88
CA LYS A 217 -17.62 5.11 -11.02
C LYS A 217 -17.85 5.82 -9.68
N ARG A 218 -18.42 5.13 -8.68
CA ARG A 218 -18.72 5.76 -7.38
C ARG A 218 -17.45 6.11 -6.61
N ALA A 219 -16.41 5.30 -6.70
CA ALA A 219 -15.11 5.62 -6.07
C ALA A 219 -14.48 6.87 -6.70
N VAL A 220 -14.62 7.06 -8.02
CA VAL A 220 -14.17 8.26 -8.73
C VAL A 220 -15.03 9.48 -8.35
N GLU A 221 -16.36 9.35 -8.36
CA GLU A 221 -17.29 10.44 -8.01
C GLU A 221 -17.06 10.98 -6.60
N TRP A 222 -16.65 10.13 -5.67
CA TRP A 222 -16.33 10.52 -4.30
C TRP A 222 -14.90 11.06 -4.14
N GLY A 223 -14.09 11.03 -5.20
CA GLY A 223 -12.69 11.47 -5.17
C GLY A 223 -11.74 10.50 -4.48
N LEU A 224 -12.18 9.27 -4.22
CA LEU A 224 -11.37 8.23 -3.57
C LEU A 224 -10.29 7.67 -4.48
N VAL A 225 -10.51 7.70 -5.81
CA VAL A 225 -9.54 7.35 -6.85
C VAL A 225 -9.66 8.34 -8.01
N ASP A 226 -8.63 8.45 -8.84
CA ASP A 226 -8.63 9.39 -9.98
C ASP A 226 -9.34 8.82 -11.20
N GLU A 227 -9.20 7.52 -11.42
CA GLU A 227 -9.79 6.84 -12.57
C GLU A 227 -10.11 5.37 -12.21
N ALA A 228 -11.18 4.84 -12.78
CA ALA A 228 -11.55 3.43 -12.63
C ALA A 228 -11.77 2.81 -14.02
N PRO A 229 -10.69 2.48 -14.76
CA PRO A 229 -10.80 1.89 -16.07
C PRO A 229 -11.23 0.42 -16.00
N PRO A 230 -12.01 -0.07 -17.00
CA PRO A 230 -12.32 -1.49 -17.15
C PRO A 230 -11.04 -2.34 -17.22
N ARG A 231 -11.10 -3.58 -16.79
CA ARG A 231 -9.95 -4.51 -16.80
C ARG A 231 -9.19 -4.52 -18.13
N ALA A 232 -9.89 -4.56 -19.26
CA ALA A 232 -9.27 -4.59 -20.58
C ALA A 232 -8.52 -3.29 -20.96
N ALA A 233 -8.84 -2.16 -20.32
CA ALA A 233 -8.22 -0.87 -20.55
C ALA A 233 -7.22 -0.46 -19.45
N PHE A 234 -7.12 -1.23 -18.36
CA PHE A 234 -6.38 -0.87 -17.16
C PHE A 234 -4.89 -0.62 -17.45
N ASP A 235 -4.21 -1.56 -18.09
CA ASP A 235 -2.78 -1.43 -18.39
C ASP A 235 -2.49 -0.26 -19.33
N GLY A 236 -3.39 -0.01 -20.29
CA GLY A 236 -3.31 1.16 -21.18
C GLY A 236 -3.48 2.49 -20.43
N ALA A 237 -4.38 2.53 -19.43
CA ALA A 237 -4.56 3.70 -18.57
C ALA A 237 -3.32 3.96 -17.69
N VAL A 238 -2.77 2.93 -17.09
CA VAL A 238 -1.52 3.01 -16.30
C VAL A 238 -0.39 3.56 -17.17
N ARG A 239 -0.20 3.01 -18.37
CA ARG A 239 0.85 3.46 -19.30
C ARG A 239 0.70 4.94 -19.64
N ARG A 240 -0.48 5.40 -20.04
CA ARG A 240 -0.74 6.82 -20.37
C ARG A 240 -0.41 7.75 -19.17
N ARG A 241 -0.76 7.35 -17.95
CA ARG A 241 -0.45 8.14 -16.76
C ARG A 241 1.05 8.24 -16.53
N LEU A 242 1.77 7.12 -16.62
CA LEU A 242 3.23 7.11 -16.47
C LEU A 242 3.94 7.93 -17.54
N GLU A 243 3.53 7.83 -18.80
CA GLU A 243 4.06 8.67 -19.88
C GLU A 243 3.85 10.17 -19.60
N ALA A 244 2.67 10.54 -19.11
CA ALA A 244 2.39 11.94 -18.74
C ALA A 244 3.21 12.39 -17.52
N MET A 245 3.48 11.51 -16.54
CA MET A 245 4.33 11.82 -15.39
C MET A 245 5.79 12.02 -15.80
N VAL A 246 6.34 11.14 -16.64
CA VAL A 246 7.72 11.23 -17.13
C VAL A 246 7.96 12.47 -17.99
N ALA A 247 6.92 12.97 -18.68
CA ALA A 247 7.00 14.14 -19.55
C ALA A 247 6.95 15.50 -18.80
N ARG A 248 6.65 15.50 -17.49
CA ARG A 248 6.65 16.70 -16.63
C ARG A 248 8.07 17.08 -16.22
#